data_f6d9eae356946929d52e9e392d7e693f
#
_entry.id   f6d9eae356946929d52e9e392d7e693f
#
_cell.length_a   1.000
_cell.length_b   1.000
_cell.length_c   1.000
_cell.angle_alpha   90.00
_cell.angle_beta   90.00
_cell.angle_gamma   90.00
#
_symmetry.space_group_name_H-M   'P 1'
#
loop_
_entity.id
_entity.type
_entity.pdbx_description
1 polymer ?
#
loop_
_entity_poly.entity_id
_entity_poly.type
_entity_poly.pdbx_seq_one_letter_code
_entity_poly.pdbx_strand_id
1 'polypeptide(L)'
;MEEVFISKLSDYLGAIEKLEFRYRGNPTSPTFIYRGHSSDSYELLPGLFRKHRNCVEQEQQIVIENSIYGESNEKDILNAFIQEASSIVSIPPDAFSKWAEYAQHFGAPTRLLDWSSNPLVALYFACIKRENTGKVWMLHLANYNRVWMRKADWPLNKSVRQVITDSICKTAEYPIPYTPYYVDPRMSAQGSFFLAWGSKHDSFEDMFLTDDYQMIIPDNTNSRNLGLHEQQAFLFSFLIHPDRKIHLLKELDTIGINEKTLFPGLDGIGRYVERKFHSENNVLSWFL
;
A
#
# COMPACT_ATOMS: atom_id res chain seq x y z
N MET A 1 9.01 -6.54 20.52
CA MET A 1 8.05 -5.53 19.98
C MET A 1 6.65 -6.05 20.26
N GLU A 2 5.83 -5.36 21.02
CA GLU A 2 4.44 -5.74 21.19
C GLU A 2 3.68 -5.34 19.91
N GLU A 3 3.08 -6.32 19.27
CA GLU A 3 2.23 -6.11 18.10
C GLU A 3 0.89 -5.51 18.56
N VAL A 4 0.47 -4.40 17.95
CA VAL A 4 -0.79 -3.73 18.29
C VAL A 4 -1.93 -4.38 17.53
N PHE A 5 -2.75 -5.17 18.23
CA PHE A 5 -3.94 -5.79 17.67
C PHE A 5 -5.14 -4.84 17.76
N ILE A 6 -5.81 -4.67 16.63
CA ILE A 6 -7.04 -3.88 16.50
C ILE A 6 -8.25 -4.81 16.55
N SER A 7 -9.18 -4.52 17.45
CA SER A 7 -10.41 -5.29 17.61
C SER A 7 -11.67 -4.55 17.20
N LYS A 8 -11.66 -3.22 17.23
CA LYS A 8 -12.78 -2.33 16.89
C LYS A 8 -12.27 -1.15 16.08
N LEU A 9 -13.16 -0.53 15.32
CA LEU A 9 -12.86 0.68 14.56
C LEU A 9 -12.41 1.84 15.46
N SER A 10 -13.02 1.98 16.64
CA SER A 10 -12.63 3.00 17.63
C SER A 10 -11.19 2.85 18.12
N ASP A 11 -10.72 1.61 18.31
CA ASP A 11 -9.35 1.33 18.74
C ASP A 11 -8.35 1.75 17.64
N TYR A 12 -8.69 1.44 16.39
CA TYR A 12 -7.89 1.81 15.22
C TYR A 12 -7.76 3.33 15.07
N LEU A 13 -8.90 4.03 15.11
CA LEU A 13 -8.92 5.50 14.99
C LEU A 13 -8.19 6.16 16.17
N GLY A 14 -8.38 5.66 17.38
CA GLY A 14 -7.67 6.16 18.56
C GLY A 14 -6.15 5.95 18.50
N ALA A 15 -5.70 4.83 17.92
CA ALA A 15 -4.26 4.58 17.73
C ALA A 15 -3.67 5.54 16.66
N ILE A 16 -4.39 5.76 15.56
CA ILE A 16 -4.00 6.74 14.53
C ILE A 16 -3.93 8.14 15.11
N GLU A 17 -4.97 8.60 15.82
CA GLU A 17 -5.02 9.93 16.44
C GLU A 17 -3.82 10.19 17.34
N LYS A 18 -3.42 9.21 18.15
CA LYS A 18 -2.22 9.32 19.01
C LYS A 18 -0.94 9.51 18.20
N LEU A 19 -0.79 8.76 17.09
CA LEU A 19 0.36 8.89 16.21
C LEU A 19 0.34 10.23 15.44
N GLU A 20 -0.81 10.62 14.91
CA GLU A 20 -0.97 11.91 14.22
C GLU A 20 -0.71 13.09 15.15
N PHE A 21 -1.15 13.01 16.40
CA PHE A 21 -0.86 14.04 17.42
C PHE A 21 0.64 14.13 17.71
N ARG A 22 1.34 12.98 17.80
CA ARG A 22 2.78 12.90 18.08
C ARG A 22 3.63 13.45 16.93
N TYR A 23 3.22 13.18 15.69
CA TYR A 23 3.99 13.49 14.48
C TYR A 23 3.38 14.63 13.65
N ARG A 24 2.63 15.54 14.27
CA ARG A 24 1.99 16.66 13.55
C ARG A 24 2.97 17.41 12.67
N GLY A 25 2.69 17.37 11.35
CA GLY A 25 3.43 18.07 10.31
C GLY A 25 2.70 19.28 9.76
N ASN A 26 3.15 19.78 8.61
CA ASN A 26 2.54 20.90 7.89
C ASN A 26 1.15 20.50 7.35
N PRO A 27 0.07 21.30 7.56
CA PRO A 27 -1.30 20.96 7.18
C PRO A 27 -1.58 20.88 5.66
N THR A 28 -0.62 21.22 4.81
CA THR A 28 -0.81 21.29 3.34
C THR A 28 -0.56 19.96 2.59
N SER A 29 -0.08 18.93 3.25
CA SER A 29 0.19 17.61 2.64
C SER A 29 -0.24 16.50 3.59
N PRO A 30 -0.68 15.33 3.08
CA PRO A 30 -0.97 14.21 3.96
C PRO A 30 0.28 13.87 4.77
N THR A 31 0.15 13.87 6.08
CA THR A 31 1.25 13.54 6.99
C THR A 31 1.54 12.05 6.93
N PHE A 32 0.49 11.25 6.76
CA PHE A 32 0.53 9.80 6.69
C PHE A 32 -0.18 9.26 5.46
N ILE A 33 0.31 8.13 4.97
CA ILE A 33 -0.38 7.28 4.00
C ILE A 33 -0.48 5.86 4.56
N TYR A 34 -1.46 5.11 4.05
CA TYR A 34 -1.87 3.83 4.62
C TYR A 34 -1.97 2.75 3.54
N ARG A 35 -1.65 1.50 3.91
CA ARG A 35 -1.84 0.35 3.04
C ARG A 35 -2.35 -0.84 3.82
N GLY A 36 -3.40 -1.49 3.35
CA GLY A 36 -3.95 -2.71 3.94
C GLY A 36 -3.47 -3.96 3.22
N HIS A 37 -3.02 -4.94 4.00
CA HIS A 37 -2.73 -6.29 3.55
C HIS A 37 -3.71 -7.27 4.21
N SER A 38 -4.36 -8.10 3.43
CA SER A 38 -5.28 -9.13 3.94
C SER A 38 -4.55 -10.31 4.62
N SER A 39 -3.22 -10.37 4.48
CA SER A 39 -2.33 -11.25 5.23
C SER A 39 -1.11 -10.47 5.71
N ASP A 40 -0.68 -10.73 6.94
CA ASP A 40 0.53 -10.20 7.56
C ASP A 40 1.82 -10.76 6.91
N SER A 41 1.70 -11.88 6.20
CA SER A 41 2.80 -12.49 5.42
C SER A 41 3.10 -11.76 4.11
N TYR A 42 2.27 -10.80 3.70
CA TYR A 42 2.52 -10.03 2.48
C TYR A 42 3.55 -8.93 2.72
N GLU A 43 4.52 -8.87 1.83
CA GLU A 43 5.57 -7.85 1.84
C GLU A 43 5.11 -6.56 1.17
N LEU A 44 5.67 -5.42 1.61
CA LEU A 44 5.52 -4.13 0.92
C LEU A 44 6.39 -4.11 -0.34
N LEU A 45 5.98 -4.88 -1.35
CA LEU A 45 6.71 -5.05 -2.60
C LEU A 45 5.75 -4.93 -3.79
N PRO A 46 6.08 -4.13 -4.83
CA PRO A 46 5.29 -4.04 -6.06
C PRO A 46 5.15 -5.38 -6.77
N GLY A 47 4.03 -5.54 -7.50
CA GLY A 47 3.74 -6.76 -8.25
C GLY A 47 4.88 -7.20 -9.17
N LEU A 48 5.54 -6.24 -9.82
CA LEU A 48 6.64 -6.49 -10.75
C LEU A 48 7.84 -7.24 -10.11
N PHE A 49 8.13 -6.98 -8.83
CA PHE A 49 9.32 -7.52 -8.15
C PHE A 49 9.03 -8.73 -7.26
N ARG A 50 7.77 -9.18 -7.20
CA ARG A 50 7.41 -10.38 -6.44
C ARG A 50 8.02 -11.63 -7.06
N LYS A 51 8.43 -12.55 -6.20
CA LYS A 51 9.06 -13.80 -6.60
C LYS A 51 8.14 -14.98 -6.30
N HIS A 52 8.18 -16.01 -7.14
CA HIS A 52 7.61 -17.30 -6.81
C HIS A 52 8.61 -18.11 -5.99
N ARG A 53 8.16 -18.63 -4.86
CA ARG A 53 8.88 -19.69 -4.16
C ARG A 53 8.46 -21.02 -4.79
N ASN A 54 9.30 -21.54 -5.67
CA ASN A 54 9.13 -22.90 -6.14
C ASN A 54 9.70 -23.84 -5.08
N CYS A 55 8.82 -24.44 -4.25
CA CYS A 55 9.20 -25.58 -3.42
C CYS A 55 9.39 -26.78 -4.34
N VAL A 56 10.61 -27.12 -4.69
CA VAL A 56 10.93 -28.41 -5.27
C VAL A 56 11.06 -29.38 -4.09
N GLU A 57 10.02 -30.19 -3.89
CA GLU A 57 10.07 -31.33 -2.97
C GLU A 57 11.03 -32.35 -3.55
N GLN A 58 12.28 -32.39 -3.09
CA GLN A 58 13.11 -33.57 -2.94
C GLN A 58 14.47 -33.18 -2.32
N GLU A 59 14.68 -33.61 -1.09
CA GLU A 59 15.92 -33.89 -0.32
C GLU A 59 17.08 -32.88 -0.26
N GLN A 60 17.10 -31.81 -1.02
CA GLN A 60 17.98 -30.65 -0.80
C GLN A 60 17.19 -29.38 -1.07
N GLN A 61 16.95 -28.61 -0.02
CA GLN A 61 16.26 -27.30 -0.10
C GLN A 61 17.08 -26.27 -0.89
N ILE A 62 17.01 -26.34 -2.21
CA ILE A 62 17.41 -25.21 -3.07
C ILE A 62 16.14 -24.44 -3.34
N VAL A 63 15.89 -23.38 -2.56
CA VAL A 63 14.83 -22.40 -2.85
C VAL A 63 15.33 -21.56 -4.03
N ILE A 64 14.86 -21.88 -5.23
CA ILE A 64 15.11 -21.02 -6.40
C ILE A 64 14.02 -19.93 -6.39
N GLU A 65 14.40 -18.75 -5.93
CA GLU A 65 13.53 -17.57 -6.00
C GLU A 65 13.61 -16.96 -7.42
N ASN A 66 12.64 -17.26 -8.26
CA ASN A 66 12.52 -16.67 -9.58
C ASN A 66 11.50 -15.54 -9.58
N SER A 67 11.77 -14.46 -10.34
CA SER A 67 10.76 -13.44 -10.61
C SER A 67 9.52 -14.06 -11.24
N ILE A 68 8.33 -13.65 -10.80
CA ILE A 68 7.04 -14.08 -11.37
C ILE A 68 6.98 -13.80 -12.88
N TYR A 69 7.62 -12.73 -13.34
CA TYR A 69 7.58 -12.27 -14.72
C TYR A 69 8.84 -12.69 -15.52
N GLY A 70 9.69 -13.56 -14.96
CA GLY A 70 10.88 -14.06 -15.61
C GLY A 70 11.88 -12.93 -15.90
N GLU A 71 12.44 -12.92 -17.14
CA GLU A 71 13.36 -11.90 -17.61
C GLU A 71 12.66 -10.66 -18.18
N SER A 72 11.32 -10.65 -18.24
CA SER A 72 10.55 -9.51 -18.76
C SER A 72 10.81 -8.29 -17.90
N ASN A 73 11.12 -7.20 -18.55
CA ASN A 73 11.30 -5.93 -17.85
C ASN A 73 10.00 -5.09 -17.91
N GLU A 74 9.89 -4.13 -17.00
CA GLU A 74 8.72 -3.26 -16.90
C GLU A 74 8.38 -2.57 -18.22
N LYS A 75 9.40 -2.22 -19.03
CA LYS A 75 9.20 -1.54 -20.30
C LYS A 75 8.46 -2.43 -21.31
N ASP A 76 8.77 -3.72 -21.37
CA ASP A 76 8.11 -4.65 -22.28
C ASP A 76 6.66 -4.88 -21.86
N ILE A 77 6.42 -5.04 -20.56
CA ILE A 77 5.08 -5.17 -20.00
C ILE A 77 4.24 -3.92 -20.28
N LEU A 78 4.84 -2.74 -20.06
CA LEU A 78 4.15 -1.47 -20.27
C LEU A 78 3.89 -1.22 -21.77
N ASN A 79 4.82 -1.53 -22.66
CA ASN A 79 4.63 -1.43 -24.10
C ASN A 79 3.50 -2.35 -24.61
N ALA A 80 3.43 -3.59 -24.10
CA ALA A 80 2.33 -4.49 -24.42
C ALA A 80 0.98 -3.91 -23.94
N PHE A 81 0.94 -3.37 -22.72
CA PHE A 81 -0.26 -2.71 -22.20
C PHE A 81 -0.67 -1.50 -23.05
N ILE A 82 0.29 -0.63 -23.44
CA ILE A 82 0.06 0.53 -24.30
C ILE A 82 -0.51 0.10 -25.63
N GLN A 83 0.09 -0.92 -26.27
CA GLN A 83 -0.35 -1.43 -27.55
C GLN A 83 -1.84 -1.83 -27.54
N GLU A 84 -2.25 -2.60 -26.53
CA GLU A 84 -3.64 -3.08 -26.40
C GLU A 84 -4.60 -1.96 -25.97
N ALA A 85 -4.19 -1.07 -25.07
CA ALA A 85 -5.05 -0.05 -24.50
C ALA A 85 -5.19 1.23 -25.36
N SER A 86 -4.30 1.46 -26.33
CA SER A 86 -4.27 2.70 -27.14
C SER A 86 -5.55 2.95 -27.96
N SER A 87 -6.32 1.91 -28.25
CA SER A 87 -7.63 2.05 -28.90
C SER A 87 -8.74 2.51 -27.97
N ILE A 88 -8.53 2.40 -26.66
CA ILE A 88 -9.53 2.66 -25.62
C ILE A 88 -9.23 3.97 -24.88
N VAL A 89 -7.95 4.28 -24.70
CA VAL A 89 -7.49 5.41 -23.88
C VAL A 89 -6.67 6.39 -24.71
N SER A 90 -7.08 7.66 -24.70
CA SER A 90 -6.38 8.74 -25.41
C SER A 90 -5.23 9.31 -24.56
N ILE A 91 -4.15 8.55 -24.43
CA ILE A 91 -2.90 8.98 -23.79
C ILE A 91 -1.79 8.91 -24.84
N PRO A 92 -0.92 9.94 -24.97
CA PRO A 92 0.24 9.86 -25.84
C PRO A 92 1.13 8.66 -25.48
N PRO A 93 1.63 7.89 -26.47
CA PRO A 93 2.44 6.67 -26.20
C PRO A 93 3.72 6.94 -25.41
N ASP A 94 4.28 8.15 -25.47
CA ASP A 94 5.47 8.59 -24.78
C ASP A 94 5.22 9.07 -23.32
N ALA A 95 3.95 9.12 -22.90
CA ALA A 95 3.58 9.51 -21.53
C ALA A 95 3.68 8.32 -20.55
N PHE A 96 4.86 7.71 -20.43
CA PHE A 96 5.11 6.49 -19.65
C PHE A 96 4.61 6.53 -18.19
N SER A 97 4.74 7.66 -17.49
CA SER A 97 4.24 7.76 -16.10
C SER A 97 2.73 7.58 -16.02
N LYS A 98 1.99 8.19 -16.97
CA LYS A 98 0.53 8.02 -17.02
C LYS A 98 0.15 6.59 -17.40
N TRP A 99 0.86 6.00 -18.32
CA TRP A 99 0.63 4.60 -18.70
C TRP A 99 0.93 3.64 -17.56
N ALA A 100 1.98 3.90 -16.77
CA ALA A 100 2.27 3.09 -15.58
C ALA A 100 1.16 3.21 -14.52
N GLU A 101 0.60 4.41 -14.31
CA GLU A 101 -0.54 4.62 -13.41
C GLU A 101 -1.79 3.85 -13.89
N TYR A 102 -2.08 3.90 -15.20
CA TYR A 102 -3.18 3.13 -15.79
C TYR A 102 -2.94 1.62 -15.71
N ALA A 103 -1.76 1.16 -16.09
CA ALA A 103 -1.37 -0.23 -16.05
C ALA A 103 -1.51 -0.80 -14.64
N GLN A 104 -0.98 -0.09 -13.63
CA GLN A 104 -1.14 -0.45 -12.22
C GLN A 104 -2.62 -0.54 -11.81
N HIS A 105 -3.41 0.47 -12.17
CA HIS A 105 -4.82 0.54 -11.81
C HIS A 105 -5.64 -0.62 -12.39
N PHE A 106 -5.31 -1.04 -13.62
CA PHE A 106 -5.96 -2.17 -14.30
C PHE A 106 -5.26 -3.52 -14.10
N GLY A 107 -4.33 -3.61 -13.15
CA GLY A 107 -3.76 -4.86 -12.66
C GLY A 107 -2.55 -5.38 -13.42
N ALA A 108 -2.00 -4.62 -14.36
CA ALA A 108 -0.72 -4.97 -14.95
C ALA A 108 0.42 -4.75 -13.95
N PRO A 109 1.45 -5.61 -13.93
CA PRO A 109 2.55 -5.49 -13.00
C PRO A 109 3.42 -4.29 -13.32
N THR A 110 3.60 -3.41 -12.33
CA THR A 110 4.44 -2.22 -12.41
C THR A 110 5.32 -2.10 -11.16
N ARG A 111 6.26 -1.15 -11.18
CA ARG A 111 7.05 -0.76 -10.00
C ARG A 111 6.29 0.07 -8.98
N LEU A 112 5.01 0.33 -9.21
CA LEU A 112 4.17 1.13 -8.33
C LEU A 112 3.57 0.25 -7.23
N LEU A 113 3.57 0.76 -6.01
CA LEU A 113 2.86 0.15 -4.90
C LEU A 113 1.78 1.12 -4.42
N ASP A 114 0.52 0.65 -4.42
CA ASP A 114 -0.64 1.45 -4.01
C ASP A 114 -0.64 1.70 -2.52
N TRP A 115 -0.91 2.95 -2.17
CA TRP A 115 -1.21 3.41 -0.82
C TRP A 115 -2.49 4.25 -0.87
N SER A 116 -3.03 4.58 0.28
CA SER A 116 -4.21 5.45 0.43
C SER A 116 -3.91 6.58 1.40
N SER A 117 -4.43 7.77 1.13
CA SER A 117 -4.47 8.85 2.12
C SER A 117 -5.57 8.64 3.17
N ASN A 118 -6.45 7.65 2.98
CA ASN A 118 -7.56 7.34 3.88
C ASN A 118 -7.26 6.05 4.68
N PRO A 119 -7.11 6.13 6.02
CA PRO A 119 -6.85 4.97 6.87
C PRO A 119 -7.96 3.92 6.81
N LEU A 120 -9.22 4.33 6.61
CA LEU A 120 -10.36 3.41 6.57
C LEU A 120 -10.34 2.54 5.31
N VAL A 121 -9.85 3.08 4.20
CA VAL A 121 -9.62 2.32 2.96
C VAL A 121 -8.58 1.22 3.19
N ALA A 122 -7.47 1.55 3.86
CA ALA A 122 -6.46 0.54 4.19
C ALA A 122 -7.01 -0.54 5.13
N LEU A 123 -7.79 -0.15 6.13
CA LEU A 123 -8.45 -1.11 7.03
C LEU A 123 -9.41 -2.03 6.27
N TYR A 124 -10.19 -1.50 5.33
CA TYR A 124 -11.04 -2.31 4.46
C TYR A 124 -10.23 -3.38 3.73
N PHE A 125 -9.13 -3.00 3.06
CA PHE A 125 -8.28 -3.95 2.34
C PHE A 125 -7.59 -4.98 3.25
N ALA A 126 -7.29 -4.63 4.48
CA ALA A 126 -6.76 -5.58 5.46
C ALA A 126 -7.81 -6.63 5.90
N CYS A 127 -9.11 -6.32 5.76
CA CYS A 127 -10.22 -7.16 6.23
C CYS A 127 -10.89 -8.01 5.14
N ILE A 128 -10.67 -7.75 3.83
CA ILE A 128 -11.42 -8.40 2.74
C ILE A 128 -11.25 -9.91 2.62
N LYS A 129 -10.13 -10.47 3.07
CA LYS A 129 -9.88 -11.93 3.14
C LYS A 129 -9.80 -12.33 4.60
N ARG A 130 -10.44 -13.44 4.97
CA ARG A 130 -10.69 -13.81 6.37
C ARG A 130 -9.70 -14.80 6.95
N GLU A 131 -8.95 -15.52 6.11
CA GLU A 131 -8.19 -16.70 6.50
C GLU A 131 -6.94 -16.36 7.34
N ASN A 132 -6.35 -15.21 7.10
CA ASN A 132 -5.08 -14.81 7.72
C ASN A 132 -5.25 -13.55 8.57
N THR A 133 -4.27 -13.30 9.44
CA THR A 133 -4.14 -12.01 10.13
C THR A 133 -4.02 -10.88 9.11
N GLY A 134 -4.84 -9.86 9.21
CA GLY A 134 -4.72 -8.65 8.39
C GLY A 134 -3.68 -7.70 8.97
N LYS A 135 -3.09 -6.87 8.11
CA LYS A 135 -2.11 -5.88 8.51
C LYS A 135 -2.37 -4.54 7.84
N VAL A 136 -2.43 -3.47 8.61
CA VAL A 136 -2.43 -2.11 8.08
C VAL A 136 -1.08 -1.49 8.33
N TRP A 137 -0.45 -1.01 7.29
CA TRP A 137 0.74 -0.20 7.32
C TRP A 137 0.38 1.28 7.33
N MET A 138 1.13 2.08 8.09
CA MET A 138 1.01 3.53 8.17
C MET A 138 2.40 4.15 8.01
N LEU A 139 2.58 4.97 6.98
CA LEU A 139 3.86 5.60 6.63
C LEU A 139 3.80 7.11 6.86
N HIS A 140 4.70 7.61 7.72
CA HIS A 140 4.87 9.04 7.97
C HIS A 140 5.76 9.67 6.89
N LEU A 141 5.15 10.38 5.95
CA LEU A 141 5.83 10.90 4.75
C LEU A 141 6.96 11.87 5.07
N ALA A 142 6.77 12.79 6.02
CA ALA A 142 7.79 13.80 6.30
C ALA A 142 9.07 13.18 6.90
N ASN A 143 8.94 12.18 7.79
CA ASN A 143 10.09 11.48 8.33
C ASN A 143 10.74 10.59 7.27
N TYR A 144 9.95 9.88 6.48
CA TYR A 144 10.45 9.08 5.38
C TYR A 144 11.23 9.95 4.36
N ASN A 145 10.67 11.10 3.98
CA ASN A 145 11.34 12.01 3.06
C ASN A 145 12.67 12.54 3.62
N ARG A 146 12.77 12.79 4.93
CA ARG A 146 14.05 13.20 5.56
C ARG A 146 15.11 12.11 5.45
N VAL A 147 14.74 10.85 5.66
CA VAL A 147 15.64 9.70 5.52
C VAL A 147 16.06 9.57 4.06
N TRP A 148 15.11 9.60 3.16
CA TRP A 148 15.30 9.44 1.74
C TRP A 148 16.14 10.56 1.12
N MET A 149 15.86 11.84 1.43
CA MET A 149 16.63 13.00 0.94
C MET A 149 18.09 13.00 1.39
N ARG A 150 18.41 12.39 2.53
CA ARG A 150 19.80 12.25 2.99
C ARG A 150 20.59 11.19 2.22
N LYS A 151 19.91 10.21 1.65
CA LYS A 151 20.53 9.07 0.95
C LYS A 151 20.51 9.20 -0.58
N ALA A 152 19.65 10.05 -1.13
CA ALA A 152 19.52 10.23 -2.56
C ALA A 152 20.14 11.57 -2.98
N ASP A 153 21.00 11.54 -3.99
CA ASP A 153 21.38 12.72 -4.77
C ASP A 153 20.16 13.19 -5.60
N TRP A 154 19.14 13.68 -4.89
CA TRP A 154 17.91 14.12 -5.55
C TRP A 154 18.14 15.42 -6.29
N PRO A 155 17.85 15.48 -7.59
CA PRO A 155 17.89 16.75 -8.31
C PRO A 155 16.72 17.61 -7.86
N LEU A 156 16.97 18.54 -6.95
CA LEU A 156 16.01 19.48 -6.32
C LEU A 156 15.13 20.27 -7.30
N ASN A 157 15.43 20.23 -8.59
CA ASN A 157 14.77 21.00 -9.64
C ASN A 157 13.82 20.19 -10.53
N LYS A 158 13.57 18.91 -10.24
CA LYS A 158 12.65 18.07 -11.02
C LYS A 158 11.39 17.73 -10.22
N SER A 159 10.22 17.85 -10.86
CA SER A 159 8.98 17.38 -10.25
C SER A 159 9.01 15.86 -10.10
N VAL A 160 8.38 15.32 -9.04
CA VAL A 160 8.29 13.88 -8.78
C VAL A 160 7.77 13.10 -10.00
N ARG A 161 6.93 13.72 -10.83
CA ARG A 161 6.41 13.12 -12.07
C ARG A 161 7.42 12.97 -13.19
N GLN A 162 8.35 13.92 -13.30
CA GLN A 162 9.47 13.80 -14.24
C GLN A 162 10.43 12.67 -13.83
N VAL A 163 10.33 12.24 -12.59
CA VAL A 163 11.17 11.23 -11.96
C VAL A 163 10.74 9.81 -12.31
N ILE A 164 9.46 9.60 -12.60
CA ILE A 164 8.93 8.29 -12.98
C ILE A 164 9.23 7.97 -14.46
N THR A 165 9.60 8.99 -15.24
CA THR A 165 10.09 8.78 -16.59
C THR A 165 11.53 8.25 -16.58
N ASP A 166 11.70 7.09 -17.17
CA ASP A 166 12.87 6.33 -17.63
C ASP A 166 14.22 6.41 -16.89
N SER A 167 14.66 7.55 -16.37
CA SER A 167 16.04 7.65 -15.89
C SER A 167 16.17 7.73 -14.37
N ILE A 168 15.18 8.25 -13.68
CA ILE A 168 15.34 8.57 -12.25
C ILE A 168 14.88 7.45 -11.34
N CYS A 169 13.86 6.68 -11.69
CA CYS A 169 13.56 5.44 -10.97
C CYS A 169 14.71 4.42 -11.04
N LYS A 170 15.53 4.47 -12.09
CA LYS A 170 16.74 3.64 -12.20
C LYS A 170 17.90 4.14 -11.36
N THR A 171 17.94 5.43 -11.05
CA THR A 171 19.01 6.04 -10.23
C THR A 171 18.59 6.18 -8.76
N ALA A 172 17.30 6.29 -8.45
CA ALA A 172 16.82 6.28 -7.08
C ALA A 172 16.99 4.90 -6.47
N GLU A 173 17.67 4.82 -5.34
CA GLU A 173 17.87 3.56 -4.63
C GLU A 173 16.58 3.12 -3.90
N TYR A 174 15.88 4.06 -3.29
CA TYR A 174 14.72 3.84 -2.44
C TYR A 174 13.39 4.26 -3.11
N PRO A 175 12.24 3.70 -2.66
CA PRO A 175 10.94 4.06 -3.20
C PRO A 175 10.60 5.55 -3.06
N ILE A 176 9.98 6.11 -4.09
CA ILE A 176 9.63 7.53 -4.16
C ILE A 176 8.14 7.71 -3.96
N PRO A 177 7.70 8.46 -2.91
CA PRO A 177 6.29 8.74 -2.70
C PRO A 177 5.79 9.83 -3.65
N TYR A 178 4.62 9.61 -4.27
CA TYR A 178 3.96 10.63 -5.07
C TYR A 178 2.44 10.48 -5.15
N THR A 179 1.75 11.59 -5.40
CA THR A 179 0.30 11.60 -5.65
C THR A 179 0.05 11.48 -7.15
N PRO A 180 -0.68 10.44 -7.62
CA PRO A 180 -1.03 10.28 -9.02
C PRO A 180 -2.05 11.33 -9.48
N TYR A 181 -2.23 11.49 -10.80
CA TYR A 181 -3.47 12.05 -11.32
C TYR A 181 -4.59 11.02 -11.17
N TYR A 182 -5.72 11.43 -10.62
CA TYR A 182 -6.88 10.56 -10.55
C TYR A 182 -7.51 10.43 -11.93
N VAL A 183 -7.07 9.42 -12.66
CA VAL A 183 -7.51 9.12 -14.02
C VAL A 183 -8.77 8.27 -14.06
N ASP A 184 -9.14 7.69 -12.93
CA ASP A 184 -10.31 6.83 -12.74
C ASP A 184 -11.02 7.19 -11.42
N PRO A 185 -12.37 7.14 -11.35
CA PRO A 185 -13.13 7.40 -10.13
C PRO A 185 -12.72 6.56 -8.93
N ARG A 186 -12.22 5.33 -9.13
CA ARG A 186 -11.71 4.48 -8.03
C ARG A 186 -10.50 5.09 -7.34
N MET A 187 -9.60 5.71 -8.10
CA MET A 187 -8.42 6.35 -7.52
C MET A 187 -8.80 7.47 -6.57
N SER A 188 -9.81 8.26 -6.93
CA SER A 188 -10.37 9.31 -6.07
C SER A 188 -11.09 8.70 -4.86
N ALA A 189 -11.94 7.71 -5.07
CA ALA A 189 -12.70 7.04 -4.00
C ALA A 189 -11.79 6.37 -2.97
N GLN A 190 -10.65 5.84 -3.40
CA GLN A 190 -9.66 5.18 -2.55
C GLN A 190 -8.59 6.14 -2.01
N GLY A 191 -8.61 7.44 -2.37
CA GLY A 191 -7.58 8.39 -1.96
C GLY A 191 -6.18 7.93 -2.38
N SER A 192 -6.04 7.50 -3.64
CA SER A 192 -4.85 6.81 -4.14
C SER A 192 -3.59 7.64 -3.98
N PHE A 193 -2.55 6.97 -3.52
CA PHE A 193 -1.19 7.43 -3.41
C PHE A 193 -0.24 6.31 -3.83
N PHE A 194 0.94 6.62 -4.34
CA PHE A 194 1.89 5.61 -4.78
C PHE A 194 3.26 5.74 -4.12
N LEU A 195 3.91 4.60 -3.91
CA LEU A 195 5.36 4.53 -3.83
C LEU A 195 5.88 3.90 -5.13
N ALA A 196 6.76 4.60 -5.84
CA ALA A 196 7.44 4.11 -7.03
C ALA A 196 8.80 3.55 -6.65
N TRP A 197 9.04 2.27 -6.90
CA TRP A 197 10.30 1.60 -6.61
C TRP A 197 11.44 2.09 -7.50
N GLY A 198 12.60 2.22 -6.92
CA GLY A 198 13.83 2.60 -7.61
C GLY A 198 14.62 1.39 -8.15
N SER A 199 15.93 1.43 -7.98
CA SER A 199 16.85 0.37 -8.44
C SER A 199 16.94 -0.83 -7.50
N LYS A 200 16.60 -0.68 -6.22
CA LYS A 200 16.47 -1.81 -5.29
C LYS A 200 15.14 -2.52 -5.51
N HIS A 201 15.19 -3.84 -5.51
CA HIS A 201 14.01 -4.69 -5.73
C HIS A 201 13.63 -5.48 -4.46
N ASP A 202 14.18 -5.09 -3.31
CA ASP A 202 13.83 -5.65 -2.02
C ASP A 202 12.48 -5.11 -1.52
N SER A 203 11.89 -5.76 -0.52
CA SER A 203 10.70 -5.23 0.15
C SER A 203 11.02 -3.91 0.87
N PHE A 204 10.01 -3.08 1.09
CA PHE A 204 10.22 -1.82 1.81
C PHE A 204 10.77 -2.09 3.22
N GLU A 205 10.27 -3.13 3.86
CA GLU A 205 10.71 -3.56 5.19
C GLU A 205 12.20 -3.91 5.20
N ASP A 206 12.66 -4.71 4.23
CA ASP A 206 14.04 -5.19 4.17
C ASP A 206 15.03 -4.08 3.86
N MET A 207 14.63 -3.09 3.05
CA MET A 207 15.46 -1.92 2.76
C MET A 207 15.84 -1.11 4.01
N PHE A 208 15.04 -1.20 5.09
CA PHE A 208 15.19 -0.40 6.31
C PHE A 208 15.42 -1.21 7.58
N LEU A 209 15.57 -2.56 7.48
CA LEU A 209 15.95 -3.44 8.58
C LEU A 209 17.45 -3.38 8.95
N THR A 210 18.26 -2.63 8.21
CA THR A 210 19.70 -2.47 8.53
C THR A 210 19.89 -1.61 9.79
N ASP A 211 20.96 -1.87 10.53
CA ASP A 211 21.27 -1.32 11.87
C ASP A 211 21.19 0.20 12.03
N ASP A 212 21.21 0.95 10.93
CA ASP A 212 21.11 2.42 10.93
C ASP A 212 19.65 2.94 11.02
N TYR A 213 18.65 2.11 10.76
CA TYR A 213 17.23 2.47 10.74
C TYR A 213 16.40 1.39 11.41
N GLN A 214 16.34 1.42 12.73
CA GLN A 214 15.35 0.60 13.44
C GLN A 214 13.96 1.10 13.06
N MET A 215 13.14 0.23 12.45
CA MET A 215 11.70 0.41 12.41
C MET A 215 11.20 0.41 13.85
N ILE A 216 10.96 1.58 14.40
CA ILE A 216 10.42 1.69 15.75
C ILE A 216 8.91 1.65 15.61
N ILE A 217 8.34 0.50 15.89
CA ILE A 217 6.91 0.41 16.21
C ILE A 217 6.79 0.90 17.66
N PRO A 218 6.13 2.03 17.91
CA PRO A 218 6.06 2.56 19.27
C PRO A 218 5.28 1.60 20.16
N ASP A 219 5.90 1.18 21.25
CA ASP A 219 5.22 0.58 22.37
C ASP A 219 4.19 1.57 22.94
N ASN A 220 2.98 1.10 23.19
CA ASN A 220 1.83 1.88 23.68
C ASN A 220 1.96 2.30 25.16
N THR A 221 3.09 1.99 25.81
CA THR A 221 3.28 2.24 27.24
C THR A 221 4.18 3.44 27.51
N ASN A 222 3.58 4.49 28.07
CA ASN A 222 4.20 5.56 28.89
C ASN A 222 5.51 6.18 28.37
N SER A 223 5.48 6.89 27.28
CA SER A 223 6.66 7.59 26.79
C SER A 223 6.70 9.06 27.16
N ARG A 224 7.25 9.35 28.32
CA ARG A 224 7.70 10.71 28.70
C ARG A 224 9.16 11.01 28.31
N ASN A 225 9.93 10.00 27.86
CA ASN A 225 11.34 10.13 27.44
C ASN A 225 11.60 9.34 26.18
N LEU A 226 11.05 9.80 25.05
CA LEU A 226 11.40 9.26 23.73
C LEU A 226 12.79 9.76 23.33
N GLY A 227 13.74 8.85 23.12
CA GLY A 227 15.05 9.17 22.58
C GLY A 227 14.97 9.79 21.19
N LEU A 228 16.02 10.46 20.73
CA LEU A 228 16.08 11.10 19.42
C LEU A 228 15.74 10.14 18.23
N HIS A 229 15.97 8.82 18.41
CA HIS A 229 15.66 7.79 17.43
C HIS A 229 14.16 7.57 17.22
N GLU A 230 13.35 7.65 18.27
CA GLU A 230 11.89 7.44 18.18
C GLU A 230 11.18 8.60 17.47
N GLN A 231 11.73 9.81 17.51
CA GLN A 231 11.20 10.95 16.77
C GLN A 231 11.41 10.84 15.26
N GLN A 232 12.22 9.89 14.79
CA GLN A 232 12.52 9.64 13.38
C GLN A 232 11.76 8.46 12.80
N ALA A 233 10.97 7.75 13.60
CA ALA A 233 10.16 6.65 13.13
C ALA A 233 9.22 7.09 11.99
N PHE A 234 9.12 6.27 10.94
CA PHE A 234 8.32 6.61 9.77
C PHE A 234 7.37 5.49 9.33
N LEU A 235 7.59 4.24 9.72
CA LEU A 235 6.74 3.12 9.36
C LEU A 235 6.15 2.47 10.62
N PHE A 236 4.82 2.30 10.62
CA PHE A 236 4.04 1.71 11.71
C PHE A 236 3.13 0.63 11.15
N SER A 237 2.70 -0.32 11.99
CA SER A 237 1.74 -1.33 11.57
C SER A 237 0.73 -1.65 12.67
N PHE A 238 -0.46 -2.08 12.24
CA PHE A 238 -1.54 -2.58 13.08
C PHE A 238 -1.97 -3.95 12.57
N LEU A 239 -2.17 -4.89 13.47
CA LEU A 239 -2.62 -6.24 13.15
C LEU A 239 -4.11 -6.40 13.42
N ILE A 240 -4.77 -7.18 12.56
CA ILE A 240 -6.20 -7.49 12.67
C ILE A 240 -6.36 -9.01 12.69
N HIS A 241 -6.82 -9.55 13.83
CA HIS A 241 -7.08 -10.97 13.94
C HIS A 241 -8.19 -11.41 12.96
N PRO A 242 -8.10 -12.60 12.35
CA PRO A 242 -9.11 -13.11 11.41
C PRO A 242 -10.55 -12.99 11.93
N ASP A 243 -10.78 -13.33 13.18
CA ASP A 243 -12.11 -13.30 13.83
C ASP A 243 -12.70 -11.87 13.93
N ARG A 244 -11.88 -10.83 13.85
CA ARG A 244 -12.32 -9.44 13.96
C ARG A 244 -12.66 -8.80 12.63
N LYS A 245 -12.17 -9.36 11.53
CA LYS A 245 -12.31 -8.76 10.19
C LYS A 245 -13.77 -8.54 9.79
N ILE A 246 -14.64 -9.51 10.04
CA ILE A 246 -16.08 -9.38 9.72
C ILE A 246 -16.71 -8.23 10.49
N HIS A 247 -16.41 -8.10 11.78
CA HIS A 247 -16.95 -7.03 12.61
C HIS A 247 -16.47 -5.66 12.12
N LEU A 248 -15.19 -5.54 11.80
CA LEU A 248 -14.61 -4.30 11.26
C LEU A 248 -15.21 -3.94 9.89
N LEU A 249 -15.43 -4.92 8.99
CA LEU A 249 -16.12 -4.68 7.72
C LEU A 249 -17.56 -4.18 7.92
N LYS A 250 -18.27 -4.68 8.95
CA LYS A 250 -19.61 -4.18 9.31
C LYS A 250 -19.56 -2.74 9.82
N GLU A 251 -18.63 -2.43 10.71
CA GLU A 251 -18.43 -1.07 11.21
C GLU A 251 -18.08 -0.11 10.05
N LEU A 252 -17.20 -0.52 9.14
CA LEU A 252 -16.81 0.23 7.95
C LEU A 252 -18.01 0.46 7.01
N ASP A 253 -18.82 -0.57 6.77
CA ASP A 253 -20.02 -0.46 5.93
C ASP A 253 -21.04 0.53 6.50
N THR A 254 -21.22 0.54 7.84
CA THR A 254 -22.10 1.48 8.54
C THR A 254 -21.73 2.94 8.31
N ILE A 255 -20.43 3.24 8.16
CA ILE A 255 -19.93 4.59 7.87
C ILE A 255 -19.67 4.83 6.36
N GLY A 256 -20.13 3.93 5.50
CA GLY A 256 -20.07 4.09 4.04
C GLY A 256 -18.77 3.65 3.38
N ILE A 257 -17.89 2.93 4.06
CA ILE A 257 -16.68 2.34 3.47
C ILE A 257 -16.97 0.88 3.09
N ASN A 258 -17.28 0.65 1.82
CA ASN A 258 -17.68 -0.65 1.28
C ASN A 258 -17.36 -0.76 -0.22
N GLU A 259 -17.68 -1.92 -0.83
CA GLU A 259 -17.35 -2.21 -2.23
C GLU A 259 -17.95 -1.19 -3.20
N LYS A 260 -19.21 -0.77 -3.02
CA LYS A 260 -19.87 0.18 -3.94
C LYS A 260 -19.28 1.58 -3.88
N THR A 261 -18.75 1.99 -2.72
CA THR A 261 -18.13 3.32 -2.55
C THR A 261 -16.66 3.33 -2.95
N LEU A 262 -15.92 2.23 -2.69
CA LEU A 262 -14.50 2.10 -3.02
C LEU A 262 -14.26 1.70 -4.48
N PHE A 263 -15.22 1.07 -5.11
CA PHE A 263 -15.19 0.65 -6.52
C PHE A 263 -16.39 1.20 -7.26
N PRO A 264 -16.43 2.53 -7.53
CA PRO A 264 -17.58 3.15 -8.21
C PRO A 264 -17.75 2.52 -9.59
N GLY A 265 -18.90 1.88 -9.79
CA GLY A 265 -19.27 1.16 -11.01
C GLY A 265 -20.10 -0.09 -10.72
N LEU A 266 -20.59 -0.76 -11.77
CA LEU A 266 -21.45 -1.94 -11.64
C LEU A 266 -20.73 -3.12 -10.97
N ASP A 267 -19.42 -3.25 -11.15
CA ASP A 267 -18.59 -4.28 -10.53
C ASP A 267 -18.50 -4.10 -9.00
N GLY A 268 -18.41 -2.87 -8.52
CA GLY A 268 -18.45 -2.57 -7.08
C GLY A 268 -19.80 -2.81 -6.47
N ILE A 269 -20.88 -2.42 -7.18
CA ILE A 269 -22.26 -2.69 -6.77
C ILE A 269 -22.51 -4.20 -6.72
N GLY A 270 -22.08 -4.95 -7.74
CA GLY A 270 -22.24 -6.40 -7.79
C GLY A 270 -21.57 -7.11 -6.60
N ARG A 271 -20.29 -6.76 -6.30
CA ARG A 271 -19.58 -7.31 -5.12
C ARG A 271 -20.23 -6.93 -3.79
N TYR A 272 -20.76 -5.70 -3.68
CA TYR A 272 -21.49 -5.26 -2.49
C TYR A 272 -22.74 -6.09 -2.27
N VAL A 273 -23.53 -6.33 -3.34
CA VAL A 273 -24.76 -7.15 -3.28
C VAL A 273 -24.40 -8.60 -2.97
N GLU A 274 -23.40 -9.19 -3.66
CA GLU A 274 -22.92 -10.55 -3.38
C GLU A 274 -22.57 -10.70 -1.90
N ARG A 275 -21.69 -9.84 -1.36
CA ARG A 275 -21.32 -9.88 0.05
C ARG A 275 -22.51 -9.76 0.99
N LYS A 276 -23.48 -8.93 0.63
CA LYS A 276 -24.67 -8.67 1.44
C LYS A 276 -25.61 -9.88 1.53
N PHE A 277 -25.65 -10.70 0.50
CA PHE A 277 -26.54 -11.86 0.41
C PHE A 277 -25.83 -13.21 0.51
N HIS A 278 -24.51 -13.22 0.73
CA HIS A 278 -23.76 -14.45 0.89
C HIS A 278 -24.16 -15.18 2.19
N SER A 279 -24.52 -16.46 2.10
CA SER A 279 -25.10 -17.26 3.20
C SER A 279 -24.22 -17.34 4.47
N GLU A 280 -22.90 -17.34 4.30
CA GLU A 280 -21.94 -17.37 5.41
C GLU A 280 -21.91 -16.07 6.23
N ASN A 281 -22.46 -14.98 5.70
CA ASN A 281 -22.49 -13.70 6.40
C ASN A 281 -23.68 -13.54 7.33
N ASN A 282 -24.61 -14.51 7.38
CA ASN A 282 -25.85 -14.43 8.17
C ASN A 282 -26.60 -13.11 7.96
N VAL A 283 -26.87 -12.79 6.71
CA VAL A 283 -27.18 -11.44 6.21
C VAL A 283 -28.57 -10.95 6.65
N LEU A 284 -29.48 -11.85 7.00
CA LEU A 284 -30.81 -11.47 7.51
C LEU A 284 -30.75 -10.67 8.82
N SER A 285 -29.65 -10.78 9.58
CA SER A 285 -29.46 -9.98 10.81
C SER A 285 -29.10 -8.49 10.54
N TRP A 286 -28.91 -8.09 9.29
CA TRP A 286 -28.59 -6.71 8.94
C TRP A 286 -29.81 -5.83 8.69
N PHE A 287 -30.98 -6.45 8.58
CA PHE A 287 -32.25 -5.76 8.29
C PHE A 287 -33.26 -5.83 9.44
N LEU A 288 -32.94 -6.53 10.52
CA LEU A 288 -33.70 -6.58 11.77
C LEU A 288 -32.94 -5.84 12.88
#